data_fad2243988a5741db6cf545261430afa
#
_entry.id   fad2243988a5741db6cf545261430afa
#
_cell.length_a   1.000
_cell.length_b   1.000
_cell.length_c   1.000
_cell.angle_alpha   90.00
_cell.angle_beta   90.00
_cell.angle_gamma   90.00
#
_symmetry.space_group_name_H-M   'P 1'
#
loop_
_entity.id
_entity.type
_entity.pdbx_description
1 polymer ?
#
loop_
_entity_poly.entity_id
_entity_poly.type
_entity_poly.pdbx_seq_one_letter_code
_entity_poly.pdbx_strand_id
1 'polypeptide(L)'
;MQIKGIDVSHWNGCIDFDKVKASGVEFVIIKAGGSDKGFYTDSRFRENYEKAKAAGLFVGAYYFAGKKFRGVEAGMADAQRFIDILKGLKFEYPVFIDIEAQENRYKEEITDAAVAFCQEMEKAGYFVGIYASDISGFKDKLHHDRIKDYAHWVARYGKEPEICKEYGIWQYSSKGSVTGISGSVDMDISTVDYSKTIREKGFNGYPKKESKKRKSKEE
;
A
#
# COMPACT_ATOMS: atom_id res chain seq x y z
N MET A 1 4.32 6.69 17.72
CA MET A 1 4.97 5.41 17.40
C MET A 1 5.57 5.56 16.01
N GLN A 2 6.79 5.11 15.78
CA GLN A 2 7.39 5.11 14.45
C GLN A 2 7.84 3.68 14.13
N ILE A 3 7.21 3.07 13.14
CA ILE A 3 7.50 1.70 12.71
C ILE A 3 8.27 1.80 11.40
N LYS A 4 9.48 1.22 11.36
CA LYS A 4 10.36 1.28 10.20
C LYS A 4 9.94 0.26 9.14
N GLY A 5 9.85 0.72 7.89
CA GLY A 5 9.50 -0.10 6.74
C GLY A 5 10.34 0.20 5.51
N ILE A 6 10.08 -0.58 4.49
CA ILE A 6 10.62 -0.41 3.13
C ILE A 6 9.52 -0.74 2.11
N ASP A 7 9.68 -0.26 0.90
CA ASP A 7 8.92 -0.80 -0.21
C ASP A 7 9.85 -1.34 -1.31
N VAL A 8 9.37 -2.39 -1.99
CA VAL A 8 10.21 -3.18 -2.91
C VAL A 8 9.42 -3.67 -4.12
N SER A 9 10.15 -3.92 -5.20
CA SER A 9 9.64 -4.51 -6.44
C SER A 9 10.68 -5.47 -7.04
N HIS A 10 10.42 -5.97 -8.24
CA HIS A 10 11.41 -6.76 -8.99
C HIS A 10 12.73 -6.02 -9.23
N TRP A 11 12.74 -4.69 -9.19
CA TRP A 11 13.95 -3.88 -9.36
C TRP A 11 14.99 -4.06 -8.25
N ASN A 12 14.56 -4.47 -7.05
CA ASN A 12 15.46 -4.73 -5.92
C ASN A 12 16.16 -6.10 -6.01
N GLY A 13 15.91 -6.87 -7.06
CA GLY A 13 16.56 -8.16 -7.29
C GLY A 13 16.19 -9.24 -6.27
N CYS A 14 17.16 -10.05 -5.89
CA CYS A 14 17.00 -11.04 -4.83
C CYS A 14 17.21 -10.39 -3.46
N ILE A 15 16.24 -10.55 -2.57
CA ILE A 15 16.24 -9.97 -1.22
C ILE A 15 16.39 -11.07 -0.18
N ASP A 16 17.27 -10.87 0.79
CA ASP A 16 17.41 -11.69 2.00
C ASP A 16 16.56 -11.04 3.11
N PHE A 17 15.30 -11.44 3.20
CA PHE A 17 14.35 -10.86 4.15
C PHE A 17 14.68 -11.17 5.61
N ASP A 18 15.42 -12.23 5.93
CA ASP A 18 15.88 -12.49 7.28
C ASP A 18 16.87 -11.42 7.75
N LYS A 19 17.79 -11.04 6.87
CA LYS A 19 18.71 -9.92 7.14
C LYS A 19 17.98 -8.57 7.18
N VAL A 20 16.98 -8.36 6.31
CA VAL A 20 16.14 -7.16 6.35
C VAL A 20 15.45 -7.05 7.72
N LYS A 21 14.82 -8.13 8.20
CA LYS A 21 14.18 -8.17 9.52
C LYS A 21 15.17 -7.92 10.64
N ALA A 22 16.34 -8.56 10.60
CA ALA A 22 17.40 -8.37 11.60
C ALA A 22 17.96 -6.94 11.65
N SER A 23 17.81 -6.14 10.56
CA SER A 23 18.21 -4.72 10.52
C SER A 23 17.20 -3.78 11.19
N GLY A 24 16.12 -4.30 11.77
CA GLY A 24 15.09 -3.53 12.47
C GLY A 24 13.96 -3.02 11.57
N VAL A 25 13.86 -3.51 10.33
CA VAL A 25 12.68 -3.30 9.48
C VAL A 25 11.54 -4.17 10.00
N GLU A 26 10.35 -3.60 10.12
CA GLU A 26 9.19 -4.30 10.67
C GLU A 26 8.11 -4.59 9.62
N PHE A 27 8.00 -3.76 8.58
CA PHE A 27 7.06 -3.98 7.49
C PHE A 27 7.68 -3.76 6.12
N VAL A 28 7.06 -4.36 5.12
CA VAL A 28 7.39 -4.17 3.71
C VAL A 28 6.13 -4.00 2.88
N ILE A 29 6.12 -3.04 1.95
CA ILE A 29 5.07 -2.88 0.94
C ILE A 29 5.64 -3.38 -0.38
N ILE A 30 5.01 -4.39 -0.99
CA ILE A 30 5.55 -5.10 -2.14
C ILE A 30 4.75 -4.76 -3.39
N LYS A 31 5.43 -4.38 -4.48
CA LYS A 31 4.79 -4.21 -5.78
C LYS A 31 4.13 -5.52 -6.21
N ALA A 32 2.80 -5.48 -6.42
CA ALA A 32 2.07 -6.65 -6.88
C ALA A 32 1.91 -6.68 -8.40
N GLY A 33 1.84 -5.52 -9.03
CA GLY A 33 1.67 -5.38 -10.47
C GLY A 33 1.41 -3.94 -10.87
N GLY A 34 0.83 -3.77 -12.06
CA GLY A 34 0.49 -2.45 -12.56
C GLY A 34 -0.19 -2.48 -13.92
N SER A 35 -0.47 -1.27 -14.46
CA SER A 35 -1.13 -1.05 -15.77
C SER A 35 -0.36 -0.13 -16.72
N ASP A 36 0.89 0.24 -16.41
CA ASP A 36 1.71 1.15 -17.21
C ASP A 36 2.18 0.56 -18.55
N LYS A 37 2.28 -0.76 -18.63
CA LYS A 37 2.65 -1.52 -19.84
C LYS A 37 1.57 -2.51 -20.29
N GLY A 38 0.30 -2.19 -20.01
CA GLY A 38 -0.79 -3.15 -19.95
C GLY A 38 -0.83 -3.82 -18.58
N PHE A 39 -1.85 -4.65 -18.32
CA PHE A 39 -1.98 -5.33 -17.04
C PHE A 39 -0.88 -6.39 -16.86
N TYR A 40 -0.13 -6.31 -15.75
CA TYR A 40 0.89 -7.30 -15.41
C TYR A 40 0.96 -7.55 -13.91
N THR A 41 1.48 -8.71 -13.54
CA THR A 41 1.91 -9.03 -12.17
C THR A 41 3.42 -8.81 -12.08
N ASP A 42 3.91 -8.19 -11.00
CA ASP A 42 5.35 -8.04 -10.78
C ASP A 42 6.00 -9.42 -10.66
N SER A 43 7.08 -9.62 -11.39
CA SER A 43 7.72 -10.94 -11.56
C SER A 43 8.26 -11.55 -10.26
N ARG A 44 8.51 -10.71 -9.24
CA ARG A 44 8.99 -11.17 -7.93
C ARG A 44 7.95 -11.05 -6.82
N PHE A 45 6.73 -10.63 -7.13
CA PHE A 45 5.72 -10.39 -6.11
C PHE A 45 5.50 -11.60 -5.18
N ARG A 46 5.23 -12.76 -5.75
CA ARG A 46 4.96 -13.98 -4.97
C ARG A 46 6.16 -14.43 -4.14
N GLU A 47 7.34 -14.44 -4.75
CA GLU A 47 8.59 -14.78 -4.06
C GLU A 47 8.86 -13.83 -2.90
N ASN A 48 8.76 -12.51 -3.12
CA ASN A 48 8.98 -11.50 -2.10
C ASN A 48 7.94 -11.61 -0.97
N TYR A 49 6.66 -11.82 -1.32
CA TYR A 49 5.59 -12.03 -0.34
C TYR A 49 5.88 -13.22 0.58
N GLU A 50 6.17 -14.38 0.01
CA GLU A 50 6.40 -15.62 0.77
C GLU A 50 7.62 -15.48 1.68
N LYS A 51 8.72 -14.96 1.16
CA LYS A 51 9.95 -14.76 1.93
C LYS A 51 9.80 -13.71 3.03
N ALA A 52 9.14 -12.59 2.75
CA ALA A 52 8.88 -11.56 3.77
C ALA A 52 7.99 -12.09 4.89
N LYS A 53 6.95 -12.85 4.55
CA LYS A 53 6.08 -13.51 5.54
C LYS A 53 6.86 -14.53 6.37
N ALA A 54 7.71 -15.34 5.76
CA ALA A 54 8.55 -16.33 6.46
C ALA A 54 9.53 -15.67 7.44
N ALA A 55 10.12 -14.52 7.07
CA ALA A 55 10.99 -13.71 7.92
C ALA A 55 10.24 -12.97 9.05
N GLY A 56 8.91 -13.04 9.10
CA GLY A 56 8.09 -12.40 10.14
C GLY A 56 7.93 -10.89 9.97
N LEU A 57 8.06 -10.39 8.73
CA LEU A 57 7.69 -9.01 8.41
C LEU A 57 6.17 -8.87 8.26
N PHE A 58 5.63 -7.73 8.61
CA PHE A 58 4.29 -7.33 8.21
C PHE A 58 4.32 -6.92 6.73
N VAL A 59 3.34 -7.41 5.97
CA VAL A 59 3.33 -7.21 4.52
C VAL A 59 2.13 -6.38 4.09
N GLY A 60 2.37 -5.37 3.26
CA GLY A 60 1.41 -4.68 2.43
C GLY A 60 1.71 -4.92 0.95
N ALA A 61 0.87 -4.37 0.08
CA ALA A 61 1.10 -4.47 -1.36
C ALA A 61 0.73 -3.18 -2.07
N TYR A 62 1.31 -2.94 -3.26
CA TYR A 62 0.87 -1.82 -4.10
C TYR A 62 0.72 -2.22 -5.57
N TYR A 63 -0.15 -1.47 -6.25
CA TYR A 63 -0.43 -1.60 -7.67
C TYR A 63 -0.10 -0.29 -8.39
N PHE A 64 0.79 -0.32 -9.37
CA PHE A 64 1.26 0.85 -10.11
C PHE A 64 0.24 1.26 -11.18
N ALA A 65 -0.43 2.37 -10.98
CA ALA A 65 -1.39 2.91 -11.94
C ALA A 65 -0.70 3.49 -13.16
N GLY A 66 -1.06 3.01 -14.35
CA GLY A 66 -0.50 3.51 -15.61
C GLY A 66 -1.04 4.88 -16.02
N LYS A 67 -0.44 5.49 -17.05
CA LYS A 67 -0.82 6.83 -17.56
C LYS A 67 -2.30 6.95 -17.96
N LYS A 68 -2.97 5.84 -18.25
CA LYS A 68 -4.38 5.78 -18.64
C LYS A 68 -5.34 5.61 -17.46
N PHE A 69 -4.84 5.60 -16.22
CA PHE A 69 -5.66 5.52 -15.01
C PHE A 69 -6.45 6.82 -14.82
N ARG A 70 -7.63 6.88 -15.46
CA ARG A 70 -8.52 8.06 -15.52
C ARG A 70 -9.97 7.62 -15.67
N GLY A 71 -10.86 8.24 -14.86
CA GLY A 71 -12.29 7.93 -14.85
C GLY A 71 -12.62 6.63 -14.12
N VAL A 72 -13.89 6.48 -13.79
CA VAL A 72 -14.42 5.38 -12.95
C VAL A 72 -14.09 4.00 -13.54
N GLU A 73 -14.27 3.81 -14.83
CA GLU A 73 -14.06 2.51 -15.48
C GLU A 73 -12.61 2.03 -15.36
N ALA A 74 -11.63 2.93 -15.54
CA ALA A 74 -10.23 2.58 -15.40
C ALA A 74 -9.89 2.22 -13.93
N GLY A 75 -10.46 2.95 -12.96
CA GLY A 75 -10.31 2.64 -11.55
C GLY A 75 -10.84 1.25 -11.19
N MET A 76 -12.05 0.93 -11.64
CA MET A 76 -12.67 -0.39 -11.44
C MET A 76 -11.87 -1.52 -12.09
N ALA A 77 -11.39 -1.32 -13.32
CA ALA A 77 -10.61 -2.33 -14.05
C ALA A 77 -9.27 -2.63 -13.36
N ASP A 78 -8.55 -1.61 -12.90
CA ASP A 78 -7.29 -1.76 -12.16
C ASP A 78 -7.55 -2.41 -10.79
N ALA A 79 -8.63 -2.05 -10.09
CA ALA A 79 -9.03 -2.67 -8.83
C ALA A 79 -9.30 -4.16 -8.99
N GLN A 80 -10.10 -4.55 -10.01
CA GLN A 80 -10.39 -5.96 -10.27
C GLN A 80 -9.10 -6.75 -10.54
N ARG A 81 -8.18 -6.18 -11.31
CA ARG A 81 -6.89 -6.82 -11.58
C ARG A 81 -6.05 -6.97 -10.34
N PHE A 82 -6.04 -5.97 -9.47
CA PHE A 82 -5.32 -6.04 -8.20
C PHE A 82 -5.94 -7.10 -7.27
N ILE A 83 -7.26 -7.14 -7.15
CA ILE A 83 -7.97 -8.18 -6.40
C ILE A 83 -7.58 -9.59 -6.86
N ASP A 84 -7.53 -9.82 -8.18
CA ASP A 84 -7.15 -11.11 -8.75
C ASP A 84 -5.71 -11.51 -8.36
N ILE A 85 -4.76 -10.55 -8.36
CA ILE A 85 -3.37 -10.77 -7.96
C ILE A 85 -3.27 -11.13 -6.48
N LEU A 86 -4.05 -10.44 -5.62
CA LEU A 86 -3.99 -10.59 -4.16
C LEU A 86 -4.79 -11.77 -3.63
N LYS A 87 -5.60 -12.40 -4.44
CA LYS A 87 -6.53 -13.47 -4.03
C LYS A 87 -5.84 -14.59 -3.25
N GLY A 88 -6.38 -14.90 -2.07
CA GLY A 88 -5.88 -15.95 -1.19
C GLY A 88 -4.69 -15.58 -0.32
N LEU A 89 -4.20 -14.34 -0.43
CA LEU A 89 -3.12 -13.83 0.41
C LEU A 89 -3.67 -13.03 1.61
N LYS A 90 -2.81 -12.85 2.63
CA LYS A 90 -3.12 -12.08 3.84
C LYS A 90 -2.08 -10.98 4.05
N PHE A 91 -2.55 -9.75 4.26
CA PHE A 91 -1.69 -8.60 4.45
C PHE A 91 -1.96 -7.91 5.78
N GLU A 92 -0.93 -7.62 6.55
CA GLU A 92 -1.03 -6.90 7.83
C GLU A 92 -0.99 -5.39 7.65
N TYR A 93 -0.54 -4.93 6.50
CA TYR A 93 -0.53 -3.53 6.10
C TYR A 93 -1.56 -3.28 5.00
N PRO A 94 -1.95 -2.02 4.77
CA PRO A 94 -2.89 -1.68 3.71
C PRO A 94 -2.38 -2.11 2.33
N VAL A 95 -3.31 -2.20 1.38
CA VAL A 95 -2.98 -2.34 -0.04
C VAL A 95 -3.20 -1.01 -0.74
N PHE A 96 -2.29 -0.59 -1.61
CA PHE A 96 -2.27 0.78 -2.14
C PHE A 96 -2.39 0.82 -3.66
N ILE A 97 -3.12 1.82 -4.15
CA ILE A 97 -2.96 2.31 -5.54
C ILE A 97 -1.85 3.36 -5.56
N ASP A 98 -0.91 3.20 -6.47
CA ASP A 98 0.23 4.09 -6.65
C ASP A 98 -0.02 5.04 -7.84
N ILE A 99 -0.17 6.35 -7.54
CA ILE A 99 -0.58 7.40 -8.46
C ILE A 99 0.57 8.39 -8.70
N GLU A 100 1.38 8.12 -9.73
CA GLU A 100 2.49 9.01 -10.08
C GLU A 100 2.67 9.22 -11.60
N ALA A 101 2.25 8.27 -12.44
CA ALA A 101 2.48 8.31 -13.88
C ALA A 101 1.54 9.24 -14.67
N GLN A 102 0.46 9.74 -14.06
CA GLN A 102 -0.60 10.50 -14.70
C GLN A 102 -0.22 11.98 -14.86
N GLU A 103 -0.81 12.64 -15.88
CA GLU A 103 -0.62 14.08 -16.10
C GLU A 103 -1.58 14.90 -15.21
N ASN A 104 -1.09 15.95 -14.58
CA ASN A 104 -1.84 16.79 -13.63
C ASN A 104 -3.12 17.43 -14.20
N ARG A 105 -3.16 17.67 -15.53
CA ARG A 105 -4.35 18.24 -16.19
C ARG A 105 -5.61 17.37 -16.09
N TYR A 106 -5.46 16.11 -15.72
CA TYR A 106 -6.57 15.15 -15.57
C TYR A 106 -6.92 14.91 -14.09
N LYS A 107 -6.72 15.90 -13.24
CA LYS A 107 -6.90 15.79 -11.78
C LYS A 107 -8.27 15.24 -11.40
N GLU A 108 -9.35 15.71 -12.03
CA GLU A 108 -10.71 15.23 -11.77
C GLU A 108 -10.83 13.75 -12.10
N GLU A 109 -10.46 13.37 -13.32
CA GLU A 109 -10.59 11.99 -13.81
C GLU A 109 -9.66 11.01 -13.07
N ILE A 110 -8.48 11.49 -12.62
CA ILE A 110 -7.58 10.69 -11.77
C ILE A 110 -8.21 10.46 -10.41
N THR A 111 -8.84 11.49 -9.84
CA THR A 111 -9.55 11.36 -8.55
C THR A 111 -10.74 10.42 -8.67
N ASP A 112 -11.52 10.51 -9.77
CA ASP A 112 -12.63 9.58 -10.04
C ASP A 112 -12.13 8.13 -10.09
N ALA A 113 -11.02 7.89 -10.80
CA ALA A 113 -10.42 6.57 -10.88
C ALA A 113 -9.92 6.06 -9.53
N ALA A 114 -9.28 6.93 -8.74
CA ALA A 114 -8.78 6.58 -7.41
C ALA A 114 -9.91 6.21 -6.44
N VAL A 115 -10.98 6.99 -6.44
CA VAL A 115 -12.17 6.71 -5.59
C VAL A 115 -12.84 5.40 -6.01
N ALA A 116 -13.05 5.19 -7.33
CA ALA A 116 -13.64 3.97 -7.85
C ALA A 116 -12.79 2.74 -7.52
N PHE A 117 -11.47 2.84 -7.67
CA PHE A 117 -10.53 1.79 -7.28
C PHE A 117 -10.67 1.45 -5.80
N CYS A 118 -10.60 2.44 -4.93
CA CYS A 118 -10.67 2.23 -3.48
C CYS A 118 -12.00 1.60 -3.07
N GLN A 119 -13.11 2.06 -3.63
CA GLN A 119 -14.45 1.49 -3.35
C GLN A 119 -14.56 0.01 -3.75
N GLU A 120 -14.01 -0.39 -4.90
CA GLU A 120 -14.01 -1.80 -5.32
C GLU A 120 -13.11 -2.66 -4.41
N MET A 121 -11.96 -2.13 -4.00
CA MET A 121 -11.07 -2.82 -3.06
C MET A 121 -11.74 -3.01 -1.68
N GLU A 122 -12.44 -1.98 -1.17
CA GLU A 122 -13.19 -2.07 0.10
C GLU A 122 -14.34 -3.09 0.02
N LYS A 123 -15.11 -3.10 -1.10
CA LYS A 123 -16.15 -4.12 -1.35
C LYS A 123 -15.58 -5.55 -1.33
N ALA A 124 -14.36 -5.72 -1.81
CA ALA A 124 -13.64 -6.99 -1.78
C ALA A 124 -13.02 -7.32 -0.40
N GLY A 125 -13.18 -6.46 0.60
CA GLY A 125 -12.71 -6.68 1.98
C GLY A 125 -11.28 -6.25 2.24
N TYR A 126 -10.70 -5.40 1.41
CA TYR A 126 -9.35 -4.87 1.63
C TYR A 126 -9.38 -3.55 2.39
N PHE A 127 -8.39 -3.36 3.25
CA PHE A 127 -8.04 -2.06 3.83
C PHE A 127 -7.14 -1.35 2.81
N VAL A 128 -7.72 -0.41 2.09
CA VAL A 128 -7.08 0.23 0.93
C VAL A 128 -6.56 1.62 1.26
N GLY A 129 -5.55 2.05 0.52
CA GLY A 129 -5.00 3.39 0.58
C GLY A 129 -4.47 3.87 -0.77
N ILE A 130 -3.98 5.10 -0.76
CA ILE A 130 -3.43 5.79 -1.92
C ILE A 130 -1.98 6.17 -1.61
N TYR A 131 -1.06 5.80 -2.52
CA TYR A 131 0.29 6.32 -2.55
C TYR A 131 0.40 7.39 -3.63
N ALA A 132 1.04 8.48 -3.28
CA ALA A 132 1.47 9.52 -4.19
C ALA A 132 2.55 10.38 -3.54
N SER A 133 3.28 11.17 -4.35
CA SER A 133 4.14 12.22 -3.81
C SER A 133 3.31 13.36 -3.22
N ASP A 134 3.85 14.02 -2.21
CA ASP A 134 3.16 15.08 -1.46
C ASP A 134 2.67 16.23 -2.36
N ILE A 135 3.53 16.74 -3.23
CA ILE A 135 3.20 17.88 -4.10
C ILE A 135 2.69 17.40 -5.46
N SER A 136 3.54 16.72 -6.26
CA SER A 136 3.18 16.34 -7.62
C SER A 136 2.10 15.24 -7.70
N GLY A 137 1.73 14.65 -6.58
CA GLY A 137 0.65 13.68 -6.44
C GLY A 137 -0.54 14.25 -5.69
N PHE A 138 -0.50 14.27 -4.36
CA PHE A 138 -1.64 14.65 -3.53
C PHE A 138 -2.15 16.06 -3.82
N LYS A 139 -1.26 17.06 -4.00
CA LYS A 139 -1.70 18.42 -4.34
C LYS A 139 -2.15 18.54 -5.79
N ASP A 140 -1.35 18.04 -6.73
CA ASP A 140 -1.51 18.38 -8.15
C ASP A 140 -2.44 17.44 -8.91
N LYS A 141 -2.60 16.17 -8.47
CA LYS A 141 -3.35 15.11 -9.18
C LYS A 141 -4.62 14.66 -8.48
N LEU A 142 -4.81 14.99 -7.19
CA LEU A 142 -5.90 14.44 -6.40
C LEU A 142 -6.69 15.54 -5.68
N HIS A 143 -8.01 15.41 -5.65
CA HIS A 143 -8.88 16.21 -4.79
C HIS A 143 -8.92 15.59 -3.41
N HIS A 144 -8.21 16.19 -2.46
CA HIS A 144 -7.98 15.64 -1.12
C HIS A 144 -9.28 15.38 -0.33
N ASP A 145 -10.26 16.24 -0.47
CA ASP A 145 -11.57 16.12 0.18
C ASP A 145 -12.33 14.85 -0.20
N ARG A 146 -12.07 14.31 -1.41
CA ARG A 146 -12.71 13.10 -1.93
C ARG A 146 -12.00 11.80 -1.54
N ILE A 147 -10.76 11.90 -1.05
CA ILE A 147 -9.92 10.73 -0.76
C ILE A 147 -9.49 10.64 0.71
N LYS A 148 -9.86 11.62 1.55
CA LYS A 148 -9.41 11.77 2.94
C LYS A 148 -9.70 10.57 3.86
N ASP A 149 -10.71 9.77 3.52
CA ASP A 149 -11.12 8.63 4.33
C ASP A 149 -10.30 7.35 4.07
N TYR A 150 -9.45 7.35 3.03
CA TYR A 150 -8.54 6.26 2.72
C TYR A 150 -7.20 6.41 3.44
N ALA A 151 -6.44 5.32 3.57
CA ALA A 151 -5.08 5.39 4.10
C ALA A 151 -4.17 6.16 3.12
N HIS A 152 -3.34 7.07 3.62
CA HIS A 152 -2.38 7.79 2.80
C HIS A 152 -0.96 7.30 3.07
N TRP A 153 -0.26 6.95 2.00
CA TRP A 153 1.17 6.69 1.96
C TRP A 153 1.82 7.76 1.08
N VAL A 154 2.59 8.64 1.72
CA VAL A 154 3.05 9.89 1.10
C VAL A 154 4.55 9.86 0.87
N ALA A 155 4.99 10.09 -0.37
CA ALA A 155 6.40 10.27 -0.68
C ALA A 155 6.80 11.74 -0.58
N ARG A 156 7.77 12.00 0.28
CA ARG A 156 8.47 13.29 0.36
C ARG A 156 9.86 13.07 0.95
N TYR A 157 10.87 13.24 0.15
CA TYR A 157 12.22 12.92 0.55
C TYR A 157 12.88 14.04 1.37
N GLY A 158 13.48 13.67 2.50
CA GLY A 158 14.26 14.54 3.37
C GLY A 158 13.47 15.56 4.21
N LYS A 159 12.15 15.67 4.03
CA LYS A 159 11.25 16.54 4.80
C LYS A 159 9.92 15.85 5.02
N GLU A 160 9.27 16.16 6.13
CA GLU A 160 7.90 15.68 6.36
C GLU A 160 6.91 16.24 5.32
N PRO A 161 5.82 15.49 5.00
CA PRO A 161 4.75 15.96 4.14
C PRO A 161 4.12 17.27 4.63
N GLU A 162 3.92 18.22 3.72
CA GLU A 162 3.34 19.54 4.04
C GLU A 162 1.89 19.67 3.56
N ILE A 163 1.54 18.95 2.49
CA ILE A 163 0.20 19.01 1.89
C ILE A 163 -0.70 17.95 2.51
N CYS A 164 -0.31 16.68 2.39
CA CYS A 164 -1.03 15.57 2.99
C CYS A 164 -0.50 15.29 4.39
N LYS A 165 -0.93 16.09 5.38
CA LYS A 165 -0.46 15.98 6.78
C LYS A 165 -1.04 14.80 7.55
N GLU A 166 -2.21 14.31 7.14
CA GLU A 166 -2.89 13.17 7.76
C GLU A 166 -2.47 11.86 7.05
N TYR A 167 -1.18 11.56 7.08
CA TYR A 167 -0.63 10.33 6.52
C TYR A 167 -0.41 9.25 7.57
N GLY A 168 -0.60 8.01 7.17
CA GLY A 168 -0.27 6.86 7.99
C GLY A 168 1.11 6.29 7.70
N ILE A 169 1.61 6.47 6.47
CA ILE A 169 2.95 6.05 6.06
C ILE A 169 3.63 7.19 5.31
N TRP A 170 4.89 7.43 5.63
CA TRP A 170 5.77 8.38 4.97
C TRP A 170 6.96 7.67 4.33
N GLN A 171 7.07 7.75 3.00
CA GLN A 171 8.26 7.36 2.26
C GLN A 171 9.23 8.55 2.28
N TYR A 172 10.27 8.46 3.10
CA TYR A 172 11.16 9.58 3.39
C TYR A 172 12.45 9.59 2.57
N SER A 173 12.78 8.49 1.89
CA SER A 173 13.99 8.37 1.06
C SER A 173 13.82 7.29 0.01
N SER A 174 14.35 7.54 -1.19
CA SER A 174 14.52 6.53 -2.25
C SER A 174 15.98 6.04 -2.38
N LYS A 175 16.83 6.37 -1.40
CA LYS A 175 18.28 6.07 -1.43
C LYS A 175 18.74 5.39 -0.14
N GLY A 176 17.85 4.61 0.49
CA GLY A 176 18.19 3.87 1.68
C GLY A 176 19.14 2.71 1.39
N SER A 177 19.79 2.23 2.44
CA SER A 177 20.59 1.00 2.42
C SER A 177 20.14 0.11 3.57
N VAL A 178 19.78 -1.12 3.25
CA VAL A 178 19.30 -2.11 4.23
C VAL A 178 20.05 -3.42 4.00
N THR A 179 20.59 -3.99 5.07
CA THR A 179 21.28 -5.28 4.99
C THR A 179 20.31 -6.35 4.46
N GLY A 180 20.72 -7.07 3.43
CA GLY A 180 19.88 -8.06 2.73
C GLY A 180 19.34 -7.59 1.39
N ILE A 181 19.52 -6.31 1.04
CA ILE A 181 19.17 -5.74 -0.27
C ILE A 181 20.41 -5.19 -0.94
N SER A 182 20.58 -5.50 -2.22
CA SER A 182 21.66 -4.96 -3.03
C SER A 182 21.22 -3.64 -3.68
N GLY A 183 22.01 -2.58 -3.49
CA GLY A 183 21.69 -1.24 -4.02
C GLY A 183 20.78 -0.43 -3.11
N SER A 184 20.14 0.59 -3.68
CA SER A 184 19.24 1.47 -2.95
C SER A 184 17.85 0.85 -2.79
N VAL A 185 17.17 1.20 -1.69
CA VAL A 185 15.80 0.80 -1.40
C VAL A 185 15.02 1.98 -0.84
N ASP A 186 13.74 2.03 -1.13
CA ASP A 186 12.83 3.03 -0.60
C ASP A 186 12.56 2.78 0.89
N MET A 187 12.60 3.85 1.67
CA MET A 187 12.52 3.80 3.13
C MET A 187 11.26 4.46 3.63
N ASP A 188 10.55 3.75 4.49
CA ASP A 188 9.25 4.15 5.03
C ASP A 188 9.24 4.25 6.55
N ILE A 189 8.37 5.11 7.05
CA ILE A 189 7.98 5.17 8.45
C ILE A 189 6.44 5.12 8.51
N SER A 190 5.90 4.14 9.24
CA SER A 190 4.48 4.13 9.60
C SER A 190 4.27 4.78 10.96
N THR A 191 3.29 5.69 11.03
CA THR A 191 2.84 6.35 12.26
C THR A 191 1.65 5.63 12.89
N VAL A 192 1.07 4.66 12.17
CA VAL A 192 -0.14 3.90 12.52
C VAL A 192 0.20 2.41 12.64
N ASP A 193 -0.30 1.74 13.68
CA ASP A 193 -0.29 0.27 13.78
C ASP A 193 -1.44 -0.31 12.95
N TYR A 194 -1.20 -0.47 11.66
CA TYR A 194 -2.17 -1.06 10.74
C TYR A 194 -2.42 -2.54 11.03
N SER A 195 -1.40 -3.27 11.48
CA SER A 195 -1.46 -4.72 11.67
C SER A 195 -2.54 -5.10 12.68
N LYS A 196 -2.66 -4.32 13.74
CA LYS A 196 -3.70 -4.50 14.76
C LYS A 196 -5.09 -4.27 14.17
N THR A 197 -5.31 -3.12 13.55
CA THR A 197 -6.62 -2.74 12.99
C THR A 197 -7.10 -3.74 11.94
N ILE A 198 -6.23 -4.12 11.01
CA ILE A 198 -6.55 -5.05 9.91
C ILE A 198 -6.96 -6.42 10.45
N ARG A 199 -6.19 -6.97 11.40
CA ARG A 199 -6.47 -8.28 11.99
C ARG A 199 -7.73 -8.28 12.87
N GLU A 200 -7.96 -7.23 13.64
CA GLU A 200 -9.13 -7.14 14.53
C GLU A 200 -10.43 -6.96 13.76
N LYS A 201 -10.40 -6.15 12.71
CA LYS A 201 -11.58 -5.89 11.87
C LYS A 201 -11.82 -6.90 10.75
N GLY A 202 -10.86 -7.78 10.48
CA GLY A 202 -10.98 -8.85 9.49
C GLY A 202 -10.85 -8.37 8.06
N PHE A 203 -9.94 -7.44 7.78
CA PHE A 203 -9.58 -7.01 6.43
C PHE A 203 -8.45 -7.85 5.83
N ASN A 204 -8.17 -7.65 4.55
CA ASN A 204 -7.00 -8.19 3.84
C ASN A 204 -6.84 -9.71 3.97
N GLY A 205 -7.93 -10.45 3.89
CA GLY A 205 -7.94 -11.91 3.98
C GLY A 205 -7.92 -12.47 5.41
N TYR A 206 -7.93 -11.62 6.45
CA TYR A 206 -8.10 -12.06 7.83
C TYR A 206 -9.59 -12.30 8.16
N PRO A 207 -9.91 -13.31 8.98
CA PRO A 207 -11.29 -13.49 9.45
C PRO A 207 -11.67 -12.39 10.44
N LYS A 208 -12.91 -11.93 10.35
CA LYS A 208 -13.47 -11.00 11.33
C LYS A 208 -13.51 -11.70 12.70
N LYS A 209 -12.90 -11.11 13.74
CA LYS A 209 -13.00 -11.64 15.10
C LYS A 209 -14.46 -11.50 15.57
N GLU A 210 -15.09 -12.61 15.94
CA GLU A 210 -16.40 -12.59 16.60
C GLU A 210 -16.24 -11.86 17.94
N SER A 211 -17.06 -10.83 18.16
CA SER A 211 -17.16 -10.21 19.48
C SER A 211 -17.73 -11.27 20.43
N LYS A 212 -16.96 -11.71 21.42
CA LYS A 212 -17.49 -12.54 22.51
C LYS A 212 -18.65 -11.77 23.12
N LYS A 213 -19.89 -12.17 22.85
CA LYS A 213 -21.07 -11.72 23.61
C LYS A 213 -20.77 -12.03 25.07
N ARG A 214 -20.63 -11.01 25.90
CA ARG A 214 -20.67 -11.17 27.36
C ARG A 214 -22.01 -11.85 27.67
N LYS A 215 -21.96 -13.12 28.07
CA LYS A 215 -23.09 -13.73 28.76
C LYS A 215 -23.28 -12.93 30.04
N SER A 216 -24.31 -12.10 30.07
CA SER A 216 -24.84 -11.58 31.32
C SER A 216 -25.27 -12.80 32.15
N LYS A 217 -24.60 -13.03 33.25
CA LYS A 217 -25.12 -13.88 34.31
C LYS A 217 -26.28 -13.09 34.89
N GLU A 218 -27.49 -13.50 34.58
CA GLU A 218 -28.64 -13.26 35.44
C GLU A 218 -28.50 -14.27 36.57
N GLU A 219 -28.25 -13.76 37.74
CA GLU A 219 -28.60 -14.35 39.03
C GLU A 219 -29.69 -13.50 39.64
#